data_2d259ac28dfa5ab45c5e658c8298de83
#
_entry.id   2d259ac28dfa5ab45c5e658c8298de83
#
_cell.length_a   1.000
_cell.length_b   1.000
_cell.length_c   1.000
_cell.angle_alpha   90.00
_cell.angle_beta   90.00
_cell.angle_gamma   90.00
#
_symmetry.space_group_name_H-M   'P 1'
#
loop_
_entity.id
_entity.type
_entity.pdbx_description
1 polymer ?
#
loop_
_entity_poly.entity_id
_entity_poly.type
_entity_poly.pdbx_seq_one_letter_code
_entity_poly.pdbx_strand_id
1 'polypeptide(L)'
;MNKFEGILLACDMDGTLLNSDRCISPANLQALDYFAKEGGLFSLATGRAFAAVTDYLQQLPTNAPYSLLNGSLVMDAQHHPLHCAGMPMQSNTLIDAVLARFPQVGCEVFLPEHILVCRMSPETEHHMCVLHLDYTRVLASDLPDPSGWCQINFTGTADEIAQLRTYLTPYSSVFNAVATMPTFCEVTRAGVGKGAALRQIAADCGVPRERVFAVGDGDNDLSMLEYAAVGFMPANTSPELLYHADVCVGDHDHDAIAQVIDYLEKTISA
;
A
#
# COMPACT_ATOMS: atom_id res chain seq x y z
N MET A 1 -8.12 13.18 -29.57
CA MET A 1 -7.40 12.14 -28.79
C MET A 1 -7.04 12.80 -27.46
N ASN A 2 -7.44 12.22 -26.35
CA ASN A 2 -7.10 12.77 -25.03
C ASN A 2 -5.58 12.63 -24.80
N LYS A 3 -4.94 13.61 -24.15
CA LYS A 3 -3.49 13.67 -24.02
C LYS A 3 -2.88 12.45 -23.30
N PHE A 4 -3.57 11.94 -22.26
CA PHE A 4 -3.08 10.84 -21.41
C PHE A 4 -3.83 9.51 -21.66
N GLU A 5 -4.54 9.38 -22.78
CA GLU A 5 -5.27 8.16 -23.09
C GLU A 5 -4.35 6.94 -23.12
N GLY A 6 -4.72 5.90 -22.37
CA GLY A 6 -3.94 4.65 -22.22
C GLY A 6 -2.69 4.78 -21.33
N ILE A 7 -2.60 5.79 -20.47
CA ILE A 7 -1.54 5.94 -19.47
C ILE A 7 -2.11 5.59 -18.11
N LEU A 8 -1.34 4.81 -17.33
CA LEU A 8 -1.62 4.48 -15.94
C LEU A 8 -0.56 5.13 -15.05
N LEU A 9 -1.00 5.95 -14.09
CA LEU A 9 -0.18 6.52 -13.02
C LEU A 9 -0.55 5.88 -11.69
N ALA A 10 0.38 5.13 -11.10
CA ALA A 10 0.27 4.63 -9.73
C ALA A 10 0.97 5.59 -8.77
N CYS A 11 0.31 5.92 -7.67
CA CYS A 11 0.80 6.88 -6.70
C CYS A 11 0.73 6.32 -5.29
N ASP A 12 1.85 6.33 -4.58
CA ASP A 12 1.85 6.14 -3.14
C ASP A 12 1.18 7.33 -2.44
N MET A 13 0.86 7.14 -1.16
CA MET A 13 0.08 8.08 -0.39
C MET A 13 0.92 8.85 0.63
N ASP A 14 1.49 8.14 1.60
CA ASP A 14 2.19 8.74 2.73
C ASP A 14 3.63 9.12 2.34
N GLY A 15 3.99 10.41 2.48
CA GLY A 15 5.30 10.90 2.02
C GLY A 15 5.40 11.16 0.52
N THR A 16 4.31 10.94 -0.24
CA THR A 16 4.25 11.11 -1.69
C THR A 16 3.10 12.01 -2.12
N LEU A 17 1.84 11.54 -2.00
CA LEU A 17 0.64 12.31 -2.35
C LEU A 17 0.24 13.28 -1.24
N LEU A 18 0.36 12.82 0.03
CA LEU A 18 0.01 13.60 1.21
C LEU A 18 1.19 14.46 1.65
N ASN A 19 0.89 15.71 1.94
CA ASN A 19 1.85 16.64 2.56
C ASN A 19 2.06 16.33 4.07
N SER A 20 2.93 17.11 4.73
CA SER A 20 3.24 16.99 6.17
C SER A 20 2.01 17.17 7.07
N ASP A 21 0.96 17.86 6.61
CA ASP A 21 -0.33 18.03 7.30
C ASP A 21 -1.30 16.87 7.03
N ARG A 22 -0.85 15.83 6.32
CA ARG A 22 -1.67 14.68 5.85
C ARG A 22 -2.85 15.10 4.97
N CYS A 23 -2.68 16.14 4.19
CA CYS A 23 -3.66 16.64 3.22
C CYS A 23 -3.14 16.49 1.80
N ILE A 24 -4.04 16.37 0.83
CA ILE A 24 -3.70 16.48 -0.59
C ILE A 24 -3.73 17.97 -0.96
N SER A 25 -2.67 18.50 -1.53
CA SER A 25 -2.64 19.90 -1.91
C SER A 25 -3.64 20.22 -3.04
N PRO A 26 -4.17 21.45 -3.09
CA PRO A 26 -5.06 21.84 -4.18
C PRO A 26 -4.42 21.72 -5.56
N ALA A 27 -3.12 21.94 -5.68
CA ALA A 27 -2.40 21.82 -6.95
C ALA A 27 -2.31 20.35 -7.40
N ASN A 28 -2.02 19.42 -6.48
CA ASN A 28 -2.02 17.99 -6.77
C ASN A 28 -3.42 17.51 -7.18
N LEU A 29 -4.48 17.92 -6.49
CA LEU A 29 -5.87 17.58 -6.85
C LEU A 29 -6.22 18.10 -8.24
N GLN A 30 -5.90 19.36 -8.55
CA GLN A 30 -6.17 19.97 -9.85
C GLN A 30 -5.42 19.24 -10.99
N ALA A 31 -4.16 18.86 -10.75
CA ALA A 31 -3.35 18.15 -11.72
C ALA A 31 -3.88 16.72 -11.97
N LEU A 32 -4.30 16.01 -10.91
CA LEU A 32 -4.91 14.69 -11.02
C LEU A 32 -6.25 14.73 -11.75
N ASP A 33 -7.09 15.73 -11.46
CA ASP A 33 -8.34 15.97 -12.17
C ASP A 33 -8.11 16.24 -13.66
N TYR A 34 -7.10 17.04 -14.00
CA TYR A 34 -6.70 17.29 -15.37
C TYR A 34 -6.23 16.01 -16.07
N PHE A 35 -5.34 15.24 -15.40
CA PHE A 35 -4.87 13.97 -15.91
C PHE A 35 -6.00 12.99 -16.24
N ALA A 36 -6.95 12.82 -15.32
CA ALA A 36 -8.10 11.94 -15.51
C ALA A 36 -9.05 12.44 -16.63
N LYS A 37 -9.32 13.75 -16.71
CA LYS A 37 -10.14 14.37 -17.76
C LYS A 37 -9.53 14.21 -19.16
N GLU A 38 -8.22 14.20 -19.24
CA GLU A 38 -7.47 13.96 -20.48
C GLU A 38 -7.21 12.47 -20.74
N GLY A 39 -7.95 11.57 -20.08
CA GLY A 39 -7.97 10.13 -20.36
C GLY A 39 -6.93 9.30 -19.62
N GLY A 40 -6.18 9.89 -18.70
CA GLY A 40 -5.24 9.16 -17.83
C GLY A 40 -5.96 8.31 -16.79
N LEU A 41 -5.39 7.15 -16.46
CA LEU A 41 -5.86 6.25 -15.44
C LEU A 41 -5.04 6.48 -14.16
N PHE A 42 -5.72 6.92 -13.09
CA PHE A 42 -5.09 7.15 -11.79
C PHE A 42 -5.37 6.01 -10.82
N SER A 43 -4.33 5.44 -10.23
CA SER A 43 -4.36 4.34 -9.27
C SER A 43 -3.61 4.71 -8.00
N LEU A 44 -4.27 4.62 -6.85
CA LEU A 44 -3.62 4.74 -5.55
C LEU A 44 -2.90 3.43 -5.19
N ALA A 45 -1.72 3.50 -4.55
CA ALA A 45 -0.97 2.34 -4.10
C ALA A 45 -0.44 2.55 -2.68
N THR A 46 -1.13 2.05 -1.65
CA THR A 46 -0.80 2.36 -0.25
C THR A 46 -0.72 1.12 0.65
N GLY A 47 0.00 1.25 1.78
CA GLY A 47 -0.02 0.27 2.86
C GLY A 47 -1.28 0.36 3.73
N ARG A 48 -2.08 1.40 3.59
CA ARG A 48 -3.27 1.62 4.41
C ARG A 48 -4.39 0.63 4.08
N ALA A 49 -5.22 0.33 5.09
CA ALA A 49 -6.49 -0.39 4.90
C ALA A 49 -7.57 0.53 4.32
N PHE A 50 -8.64 -0.05 3.77
CA PHE A 50 -9.72 0.69 3.10
C PHE A 50 -10.33 1.79 3.98
N ALA A 51 -10.66 1.49 5.23
CA ALA A 51 -11.24 2.47 6.15
C ALA A 51 -10.35 3.71 6.36
N ALA A 52 -9.03 3.55 6.29
CA ALA A 52 -8.07 4.64 6.49
C ALA A 52 -7.84 5.52 5.24
N VAL A 53 -8.45 5.18 4.11
CA VAL A 53 -8.31 5.94 2.85
C VAL A 53 -9.62 6.52 2.32
N THR A 54 -10.76 6.15 2.89
CA THR A 54 -12.10 6.50 2.40
C THR A 54 -12.29 8.00 2.16
N ASP A 55 -11.87 8.84 3.10
CA ASP A 55 -12.02 10.30 3.01
C ASP A 55 -11.13 10.91 1.91
N TYR A 56 -10.02 10.27 1.59
CA TYR A 56 -9.13 10.70 0.51
C TYR A 56 -9.66 10.24 -0.85
N LEU A 57 -10.21 9.02 -0.94
CA LEU A 57 -10.80 8.51 -2.18
C LEU A 57 -11.95 9.38 -2.69
N GLN A 58 -12.70 10.03 -1.77
CA GLN A 58 -13.76 10.99 -2.14
C GLN A 58 -13.23 12.26 -2.83
N GLN A 59 -11.95 12.57 -2.66
CA GLN A 59 -11.30 13.75 -3.24
C GLN A 59 -10.55 13.43 -4.53
N LEU A 60 -10.22 12.14 -4.75
CA LEU A 60 -9.37 11.71 -5.85
C LEU A 60 -10.19 11.26 -7.07
N PRO A 61 -9.72 11.53 -8.29
CA PRO A 61 -10.34 11.02 -9.50
C PRO A 61 -10.00 9.56 -9.75
N THR A 62 -10.32 8.68 -8.77
CA THR A 62 -9.99 7.25 -8.82
C THR A 62 -10.80 6.59 -9.93
N ASN A 63 -10.21 6.42 -11.11
CA ASN A 63 -10.84 5.90 -12.32
C ASN A 63 -10.18 4.60 -12.84
N ALA A 64 -9.26 4.04 -12.07
CA ALA A 64 -8.64 2.73 -12.27
C ALA A 64 -8.74 1.89 -10.99
N PRO A 65 -8.56 0.56 -11.03
CA PRO A 65 -8.33 -0.23 -9.83
C PRO A 65 -7.13 0.31 -9.04
N TYR A 66 -7.15 0.14 -7.70
CA TYR A 66 -6.11 0.65 -6.83
C TYR A 66 -5.74 -0.37 -5.74
N SER A 67 -4.53 -0.27 -5.20
CA SER A 67 -4.02 -1.25 -4.25
C SER A 67 -3.92 -0.71 -2.83
N LEU A 68 -4.30 -1.54 -1.88
CA LEU A 68 -4.28 -1.35 -0.43
C LEU A 68 -3.43 -2.44 0.23
N LEU A 69 -3.09 -2.24 1.52
CA LEU A 69 -2.34 -3.22 2.31
C LEU A 69 -1.08 -3.69 1.59
N ASN A 70 -0.30 -2.73 1.07
CA ASN A 70 0.93 -2.99 0.30
C ASN A 70 0.74 -3.94 -0.89
N GLY A 71 -0.42 -3.89 -1.55
CA GLY A 71 -0.73 -4.71 -2.72
C GLY A 71 -1.38 -6.07 -2.40
N SER A 72 -1.69 -6.36 -1.15
CA SER A 72 -2.42 -7.57 -0.76
C SER A 72 -3.89 -7.54 -1.17
N LEU A 73 -4.44 -6.35 -1.34
CA LEU A 73 -5.82 -6.11 -1.75
C LEU A 73 -5.83 -5.11 -2.92
N VAL A 74 -6.50 -5.48 -4.00
CA VAL A 74 -6.83 -4.56 -5.10
C VAL A 74 -8.34 -4.34 -5.11
N MET A 75 -8.74 -3.09 -5.14
CA MET A 75 -10.13 -2.65 -5.23
C MET A 75 -10.41 -2.13 -6.64
N ASP A 76 -11.64 -2.27 -7.12
CA ASP A 76 -12.08 -1.60 -8.34
C ASP A 76 -12.36 -0.10 -8.10
N ALA A 77 -12.61 0.66 -9.17
CA ALA A 77 -12.94 2.08 -9.07
C ALA A 77 -14.29 2.37 -8.37
N GLN A 78 -15.11 1.36 -8.10
CA GLN A 78 -16.37 1.43 -7.37
C GLN A 78 -16.19 0.99 -5.90
N HIS A 79 -14.95 0.76 -5.50
CA HIS A 79 -14.55 0.37 -4.15
C HIS A 79 -15.01 -1.04 -3.74
N HIS A 80 -15.15 -1.98 -4.70
CA HIS A 80 -15.36 -3.39 -4.41
C HIS A 80 -14.03 -4.16 -4.50
N PRO A 81 -13.83 -5.18 -3.66
CA PRO A 81 -12.65 -6.06 -3.76
C PRO A 81 -12.60 -6.75 -5.12
N LEU A 82 -11.51 -6.52 -5.87
CA LEU A 82 -11.25 -7.13 -7.16
C LEU A 82 -10.30 -8.32 -7.05
N HIS A 83 -9.19 -8.14 -6.35
CA HIS A 83 -8.21 -9.19 -6.08
C HIS A 83 -7.77 -9.15 -4.63
N CYS A 84 -7.78 -10.31 -3.97
CA CYS A 84 -7.14 -10.52 -2.67
C CYS A 84 -6.02 -11.55 -2.87
N ALA A 85 -4.81 -11.24 -2.44
CA ALA A 85 -3.67 -12.13 -2.60
C ALA A 85 -3.83 -13.45 -1.83
N GLY A 86 -4.61 -13.42 -0.76
CA GLY A 86 -4.80 -14.55 0.15
C GLY A 86 -3.55 -14.87 0.95
N MET A 87 -3.72 -15.38 2.16
CA MET A 87 -2.61 -15.84 2.97
C MET A 87 -2.44 -17.36 2.82
N PRO A 88 -1.21 -17.88 2.96
CA PRO A 88 -0.96 -19.32 2.92
C PRO A 88 -1.69 -20.06 4.06
N MET A 89 -2.07 -21.32 3.85
CA MET A 89 -2.75 -22.15 4.85
C MET A 89 -1.97 -22.30 6.17
N GLN A 90 -0.64 -22.15 6.11
CA GLN A 90 0.24 -22.16 7.28
C GLN A 90 0.06 -20.94 8.20
N SER A 91 -0.71 -19.94 7.80
CA SER A 91 -0.91 -18.69 8.56
C SER A 91 -1.57 -18.92 9.92
N ASN A 92 -2.51 -19.86 10.05
CA ASN A 92 -3.06 -20.22 11.35
C ASN A 92 -1.98 -20.77 12.28
N THR A 93 -1.18 -21.71 11.80
CA THR A 93 -0.07 -22.29 12.56
C THR A 93 0.98 -21.23 12.92
N LEU A 94 1.23 -20.26 12.02
CA LEU A 94 2.12 -19.13 12.30
C LEU A 94 1.58 -18.27 13.44
N ILE A 95 0.30 -17.90 13.39
CA ILE A 95 -0.36 -17.12 14.45
C ILE A 95 -0.23 -17.85 15.79
N ASP A 96 -0.59 -19.13 15.86
CA ASP A 96 -0.50 -19.92 17.08
C ASP A 96 0.93 -19.94 17.65
N ALA A 97 1.93 -20.16 16.80
CA ALA A 97 3.32 -20.19 17.19
C ALA A 97 3.82 -18.83 17.70
N VAL A 98 3.45 -17.74 17.01
CA VAL A 98 3.79 -16.37 17.43
C VAL A 98 3.11 -16.03 18.75
N LEU A 99 1.82 -16.29 18.88
CA LEU A 99 1.06 -15.96 20.09
C LEU A 99 1.52 -16.78 21.30
N ALA A 100 2.01 -18.01 21.10
CA ALA A 100 2.61 -18.82 22.16
C ALA A 100 4.00 -18.31 22.57
N ARG A 101 4.81 -17.89 21.61
CA ARG A 101 6.20 -17.46 21.83
C ARG A 101 6.31 -16.04 22.37
N PHE A 102 5.38 -15.15 21.96
CA PHE A 102 5.34 -13.73 22.29
C PHE A 102 4.00 -13.39 22.96
N PRO A 103 3.83 -13.65 24.25
CA PRO A 103 2.53 -13.58 24.93
C PRO A 103 1.95 -12.17 25.04
N GLN A 104 2.75 -11.11 24.86
CA GLN A 104 2.32 -9.70 24.91
C GLN A 104 2.02 -9.10 23.53
N VAL A 105 2.45 -9.77 22.45
CA VAL A 105 2.24 -9.28 21.10
C VAL A 105 0.77 -9.39 20.72
N GLY A 106 0.21 -8.30 20.19
CA GLY A 106 -1.13 -8.25 19.60
C GLY A 106 -1.17 -8.91 18.22
N CYS A 107 -2.36 -9.31 17.78
CA CYS A 107 -2.54 -9.93 16.47
C CYS A 107 -3.84 -9.49 15.83
N GLU A 108 -3.71 -8.86 14.67
CA GLU A 108 -4.77 -8.37 13.81
C GLU A 108 -4.73 -9.12 12.48
N VAL A 109 -5.87 -9.55 11.97
CA VAL A 109 -6.01 -10.21 10.67
C VAL A 109 -6.91 -9.35 9.79
N PHE A 110 -6.39 -8.89 8.67
CA PHE A 110 -7.11 -8.04 7.73
C PHE A 110 -7.73 -8.90 6.63
N LEU A 111 -9.05 -8.79 6.49
CA LEU A 111 -9.82 -9.27 5.36
C LEU A 111 -10.15 -8.07 4.44
N PRO A 112 -10.65 -8.29 3.23
CA PRO A 112 -10.97 -7.18 2.31
C PRO A 112 -11.85 -6.07 2.90
N GLU A 113 -12.83 -6.44 3.72
CA GLU A 113 -13.84 -5.50 4.27
C GLU A 113 -13.92 -5.54 5.81
N HIS A 114 -13.07 -6.30 6.46
CA HIS A 114 -13.19 -6.52 7.90
C HIS A 114 -11.85 -6.78 8.59
N ILE A 115 -11.76 -6.45 9.87
CA ILE A 115 -10.57 -6.71 10.70
C ILE A 115 -10.97 -7.62 11.86
N LEU A 116 -10.22 -8.70 12.02
CA LEU A 116 -10.34 -9.62 13.14
C LEU A 116 -9.16 -9.43 14.09
N VAL A 117 -9.43 -9.28 15.38
CA VAL A 117 -8.39 -9.13 16.41
C VAL A 117 -8.37 -10.38 17.28
N CYS A 118 -7.30 -11.19 17.14
CA CYS A 118 -7.12 -12.43 17.90
C CYS A 118 -6.55 -12.18 19.29
N ARG A 119 -5.69 -11.18 19.41
CA ARG A 119 -5.11 -10.73 20.68
C ARG A 119 -4.95 -9.23 20.67
N MET A 120 -5.45 -8.59 21.73
CA MET A 120 -5.28 -7.18 21.97
C MET A 120 -3.95 -6.94 22.69
N SER A 121 -3.18 -5.96 22.25
CA SER A 121 -2.07 -5.31 22.97
C SER A 121 -2.38 -3.83 23.12
N PRO A 122 -1.62 -3.07 23.94
CA PRO A 122 -1.76 -1.61 24.00
C PRO A 122 -1.56 -0.96 22.62
N GLU A 123 -0.65 -1.48 21.83
CA GLU A 123 -0.37 -0.98 20.46
C GLU A 123 -1.53 -1.29 19.50
N THR A 124 -2.15 -2.49 19.60
CA THR A 124 -3.38 -2.82 18.87
C THR A 124 -4.51 -1.85 19.22
N GLU A 125 -4.74 -1.63 20.51
CA GLU A 125 -5.80 -0.72 20.97
C GLU A 125 -5.57 0.71 20.47
N HIS A 126 -4.32 1.19 20.53
CA HIS A 126 -3.94 2.47 19.99
C HIS A 126 -4.17 2.55 18.47
N HIS A 127 -3.78 1.52 17.72
CA HIS A 127 -3.95 1.43 16.27
C HIS A 127 -5.43 1.52 15.86
N MET A 128 -6.28 0.68 16.47
CA MET A 128 -7.71 0.69 16.18
C MET A 128 -8.36 2.04 16.53
N CYS A 129 -7.94 2.65 17.64
CA CYS A 129 -8.49 3.93 18.11
C CYS A 129 -8.06 5.10 17.20
N VAL A 130 -6.76 5.22 16.87
CA VAL A 130 -6.23 6.36 16.10
C VAL A 130 -6.73 6.38 14.66
N LEU A 131 -6.89 5.21 14.06
CA LEU A 131 -7.38 5.08 12.69
C LEU A 131 -8.90 4.88 12.61
N HIS A 132 -9.61 4.92 13.74
CA HIS A 132 -11.06 4.69 13.82
C HIS A 132 -11.51 3.41 13.11
N LEU A 133 -10.74 2.31 13.29
CA LEU A 133 -10.99 1.05 12.63
C LEU A 133 -12.01 0.20 13.40
N ASP A 134 -13.05 -0.23 12.70
CA ASP A 134 -13.99 -1.24 13.21
C ASP A 134 -13.35 -2.63 13.14
N TYR A 135 -13.51 -3.42 14.21
CA TYR A 135 -12.96 -4.76 14.29
C TYR A 135 -13.86 -5.71 15.10
N THR A 136 -13.69 -7.01 14.90
CA THR A 136 -14.31 -8.05 15.71
C THR A 136 -13.23 -8.82 16.47
N ARG A 137 -13.43 -9.00 17.79
CA ARG A 137 -12.58 -9.88 18.60
C ARG A 137 -12.97 -11.34 18.35
N VAL A 138 -11.97 -12.17 18.10
CA VAL A 138 -12.14 -13.61 17.86
C VAL A 138 -11.07 -14.39 18.60
N LEU A 139 -11.30 -15.68 18.85
CA LEU A 139 -10.22 -16.58 19.25
C LEU A 139 -9.39 -16.95 18.01
N ALA A 140 -8.09 -17.21 18.17
CA ALA A 140 -7.26 -17.65 17.06
C ALA A 140 -7.77 -18.95 16.43
N SER A 141 -8.40 -19.83 17.23
CA SER A 141 -9.07 -21.06 16.75
C SER A 141 -10.30 -20.81 15.87
N ASP A 142 -10.90 -19.64 15.94
CA ASP A 142 -12.14 -19.29 15.26
C ASP A 142 -11.91 -18.44 14.01
N LEU A 143 -10.64 -18.24 13.64
CA LEU A 143 -10.27 -17.54 12.42
C LEU A 143 -10.76 -18.32 11.19
N PRO A 144 -11.28 -17.61 10.16
CA PRO A 144 -11.71 -18.25 8.92
C PRO A 144 -10.51 -18.80 8.12
N ASP A 145 -10.79 -19.36 6.95
CA ASP A 145 -9.76 -19.84 6.02
C ASP A 145 -8.79 -18.71 5.61
N PRO A 146 -7.47 -18.90 5.74
CA PRO A 146 -6.48 -17.87 5.41
C PRO A 146 -6.46 -17.42 3.94
N SER A 147 -7.02 -18.18 3.02
CA SER A 147 -7.08 -17.78 1.61
C SER A 147 -7.87 -16.49 1.36
N GLY A 148 -8.72 -16.11 2.32
CA GLY A 148 -9.46 -14.84 2.31
C GLY A 148 -8.78 -13.69 3.06
N TRP A 149 -7.60 -13.89 3.67
CA TRP A 149 -6.93 -12.83 4.41
C TRP A 149 -5.98 -12.04 3.52
N CYS A 150 -5.97 -10.73 3.69
CA CYS A 150 -5.04 -9.85 2.99
C CYS A 150 -3.69 -9.77 3.71
N GLN A 151 -3.70 -9.64 5.04
CA GLN A 151 -2.52 -9.31 5.84
C GLN A 151 -2.74 -9.75 7.30
N ILE A 152 -1.64 -10.04 7.99
CA ILE A 152 -1.59 -10.19 9.45
C ILE A 152 -0.71 -9.06 9.98
N ASN A 153 -1.17 -8.33 10.99
CA ASN A 153 -0.35 -7.40 11.74
C ASN A 153 -0.07 -7.98 13.13
N PHE A 154 1.19 -8.04 13.48
CA PHE A 154 1.62 -8.24 14.85
C PHE A 154 2.07 -6.90 15.43
N THR A 155 1.58 -6.58 16.62
CA THR A 155 1.82 -5.30 17.29
C THR A 155 2.41 -5.53 18.66
N GLY A 156 3.33 -4.67 19.08
CA GLY A 156 4.00 -4.79 20.36
C GLY A 156 5.05 -3.71 20.55
N THR A 157 5.83 -3.81 21.62
CA THR A 157 6.98 -2.92 21.82
C THR A 157 8.02 -3.09 20.71
N ALA A 158 8.86 -2.08 20.50
CA ALA A 158 9.92 -2.14 19.49
C ALA A 158 10.85 -3.36 19.65
N ASP A 159 11.17 -3.73 20.90
CA ASP A 159 12.01 -4.90 21.18
C ASP A 159 11.29 -6.21 20.83
N GLU A 160 10.00 -6.33 21.13
CA GLU A 160 9.20 -7.52 20.77
C GLU A 160 9.08 -7.66 19.26
N ILE A 161 8.83 -6.57 18.54
CA ILE A 161 8.75 -6.60 17.08
C ILE A 161 10.10 -6.92 16.44
N ALA A 162 11.21 -6.42 16.96
CA ALA A 162 12.55 -6.78 16.48
C ALA A 162 12.85 -8.28 16.69
N GLN A 163 12.49 -8.83 17.83
CA GLN A 163 12.62 -10.27 18.11
C GLN A 163 11.69 -11.11 17.23
N LEU A 164 10.46 -10.67 17.06
CA LEU A 164 9.48 -11.33 16.17
C LEU A 164 9.97 -11.39 14.72
N ARG A 165 10.49 -10.29 14.18
CA ARG A 165 11.07 -10.27 12.83
C ARG A 165 12.19 -11.28 12.68
N THR A 166 13.09 -11.35 13.66
CA THR A 166 14.16 -12.37 13.68
C THR A 166 13.58 -13.79 13.68
N TYR A 167 12.53 -14.02 14.47
CA TYR A 167 11.83 -15.31 14.53
C TYR A 167 11.15 -15.66 13.18
N LEU A 168 10.66 -14.67 12.44
CA LEU A 168 9.99 -14.88 11.15
C LEU A 168 10.96 -15.10 9.96
N THR A 169 12.24 -14.76 10.10
CA THR A 169 13.24 -14.89 9.03
C THR A 169 13.25 -16.26 8.33
N PRO A 170 13.19 -17.42 9.04
CA PRO A 170 13.16 -18.73 8.40
C PRO A 170 11.93 -18.99 7.52
N TYR A 171 10.88 -18.18 7.65
CA TYR A 171 9.64 -18.33 6.91
C TYR A 171 9.55 -17.42 5.68
N SER A 172 10.65 -16.72 5.32
CA SER A 172 10.67 -15.71 4.25
C SER A 172 10.33 -16.24 2.84
N SER A 173 10.44 -17.55 2.62
CA SER A 173 9.97 -18.18 1.37
C SER A 173 8.45 -18.28 1.25
N VAL A 174 7.72 -18.13 2.36
CA VAL A 174 6.26 -18.26 2.45
C VAL A 174 5.61 -16.93 2.79
N PHE A 175 6.25 -16.15 3.67
CA PHE A 175 5.74 -14.89 4.18
C PHE A 175 6.74 -13.76 3.96
N ASN A 176 6.23 -12.60 3.61
CA ASN A 176 6.97 -11.35 3.67
C ASN A 176 6.63 -10.66 5.00
N ALA A 177 7.62 -10.37 5.84
CA ALA A 177 7.44 -9.75 7.14
C ALA A 177 8.21 -8.42 7.20
N VAL A 178 7.50 -7.31 7.22
CA VAL A 178 8.06 -5.95 7.18
C VAL A 178 7.67 -5.19 8.43
N ALA A 179 8.63 -4.50 9.07
CA ALA A 179 8.31 -3.53 10.10
C ALA A 179 8.10 -2.17 9.44
N THR A 180 6.86 -1.75 9.33
CA THR A 180 6.48 -0.43 8.81
C THR A 180 6.63 0.66 9.86
N MET A 181 6.56 0.28 11.13
CA MET A 181 6.89 1.10 12.30
C MET A 181 7.61 0.24 13.34
N PRO A 182 8.33 0.85 14.31
CA PRO A 182 9.01 0.08 15.35
C PRO A 182 8.10 -0.87 16.14
N THR A 183 6.82 -0.55 16.24
CA THR A 183 5.81 -1.28 17.03
C THR A 183 4.90 -2.18 16.19
N PHE A 184 5.15 -2.29 14.86
CA PHE A 184 4.32 -3.06 13.91
C PHE A 184 5.17 -3.99 13.05
N CYS A 185 4.73 -5.23 12.91
CA CYS A 185 5.22 -6.17 11.92
C CYS A 185 4.07 -6.63 11.04
N GLU A 186 4.07 -6.16 9.81
CA GLU A 186 3.10 -6.55 8.77
C GLU A 186 3.58 -7.81 8.07
N VAL A 187 2.73 -8.82 8.04
CA VAL A 187 3.02 -10.11 7.41
C VAL A 187 2.04 -10.33 6.27
N THR A 188 2.57 -10.49 5.09
CA THR A 188 1.82 -10.82 3.87
C THR A 188 2.35 -12.12 3.26
N ARG A 189 1.65 -12.64 2.27
CA ARG A 189 2.17 -13.75 1.46
C ARG A 189 3.44 -13.33 0.72
N ALA A 190 4.43 -14.21 0.62
CA ALA A 190 5.63 -13.96 -0.16
C ALA A 190 5.29 -13.65 -1.64
N GLY A 191 5.98 -12.67 -2.21
CA GLY A 191 5.74 -12.19 -3.57
C GLY A 191 4.60 -11.16 -3.71
N VAL A 192 3.90 -10.84 -2.63
CA VAL A 192 2.97 -9.71 -2.59
C VAL A 192 3.76 -8.41 -2.39
N GLY A 193 3.32 -7.36 -3.05
CA GLY A 193 3.90 -6.02 -2.96
C GLY A 193 3.23 -5.06 -3.94
N LYS A 194 3.47 -3.76 -3.78
CA LYS A 194 2.88 -2.72 -4.64
C LYS A 194 3.20 -2.94 -6.13
N GLY A 195 4.40 -3.45 -6.46
CA GLY A 195 4.76 -3.76 -7.84
C GLY A 195 4.00 -4.95 -8.44
N ALA A 196 3.73 -5.98 -7.64
CA ALA A 196 2.91 -7.11 -8.09
C ALA A 196 1.46 -6.67 -8.34
N ALA A 197 0.90 -5.85 -7.44
CA ALA A 197 -0.42 -5.26 -7.59
C ALA A 197 -0.49 -4.33 -8.81
N LEU A 198 0.48 -3.46 -9.01
CA LEU A 198 0.53 -2.56 -10.17
C LEU A 198 0.58 -3.33 -11.50
N ARG A 199 1.34 -4.43 -11.55
CA ARG A 199 1.36 -5.30 -12.73
C ARG A 199 0.00 -5.91 -13.03
N GLN A 200 -0.73 -6.34 -11.99
CA GLN A 200 -2.08 -6.87 -12.14
C GLN A 200 -3.05 -5.78 -12.60
N ILE A 201 -3.01 -4.60 -11.97
CA ILE A 201 -3.85 -3.44 -12.33
C ILE A 201 -3.61 -3.02 -13.80
N ALA A 202 -2.34 -2.96 -14.22
CA ALA A 202 -1.99 -2.63 -15.61
C ALA A 202 -2.58 -3.65 -16.60
N ALA A 203 -2.52 -4.95 -16.26
CA ALA A 203 -3.11 -6.01 -17.05
C ALA A 203 -4.64 -5.91 -17.11
N ASP A 204 -5.32 -5.66 -15.99
CA ASP A 204 -6.77 -5.51 -15.91
C ASP A 204 -7.26 -4.29 -16.73
N CYS A 205 -6.46 -3.21 -16.74
CA CYS A 205 -6.74 -2.02 -17.56
C CYS A 205 -6.32 -2.14 -19.03
N GLY A 206 -5.62 -3.22 -19.42
CA GLY A 206 -5.06 -3.37 -20.76
C GLY A 206 -3.96 -2.36 -21.11
N VAL A 207 -3.26 -1.83 -20.06
CA VAL A 207 -2.18 -0.84 -20.24
C VAL A 207 -0.83 -1.55 -20.35
N PRO A 208 -0.10 -1.40 -21.45
CA PRO A 208 1.22 -2.01 -21.59
C PRO A 208 2.23 -1.31 -20.66
N ARG A 209 3.26 -2.05 -20.22
CA ARG A 209 4.25 -1.58 -19.23
C ARG A 209 4.88 -0.23 -19.61
N GLU A 210 5.12 0.00 -20.89
CA GLU A 210 5.74 1.22 -21.42
C GLU A 210 4.87 2.48 -21.22
N ARG A 211 3.62 2.28 -20.79
CA ARG A 211 2.65 3.34 -20.49
C ARG A 211 2.22 3.36 -19.02
N VAL A 212 2.95 2.63 -18.18
CA VAL A 212 2.76 2.62 -16.72
C VAL A 212 3.80 3.51 -16.07
N PHE A 213 3.35 4.42 -15.23
CA PHE A 213 4.17 5.33 -14.46
C PHE A 213 3.88 5.16 -12.97
N ALA A 214 4.88 5.38 -12.11
CA ALA A 214 4.71 5.22 -10.68
C ALA A 214 5.47 6.27 -9.91
N VAL A 215 4.92 6.71 -8.77
CA VAL A 215 5.55 7.64 -7.85
C VAL A 215 5.43 7.13 -6.41
N GLY A 216 6.53 7.15 -5.64
CA GLY A 216 6.59 6.67 -4.26
C GLY A 216 7.92 7.04 -3.60
N ASP A 217 7.99 7.00 -2.26
CA ASP A 217 9.14 7.44 -1.47
C ASP A 217 9.74 6.38 -0.55
N GLY A 218 9.08 5.22 -0.37
CA GLY A 218 9.47 4.18 0.58
C GLY A 218 10.07 2.92 -0.06
N ASP A 219 10.69 2.08 0.77
CA ASP A 219 11.20 0.75 0.36
C ASP A 219 10.10 -0.14 -0.27
N ASN A 220 8.86 -0.03 0.23
CA ASN A 220 7.71 -0.77 -0.28
C ASN A 220 7.26 -0.31 -1.67
N ASP A 221 7.75 0.84 -2.14
CA ASP A 221 7.45 1.39 -3.47
C ASP A 221 8.44 0.91 -4.54
N LEU A 222 9.66 0.52 -4.15
CA LEU A 222 10.71 0.15 -5.09
C LEU A 222 10.22 -0.82 -6.16
N SER A 223 9.46 -1.84 -5.77
CA SER A 223 8.96 -2.83 -6.71
C SER A 223 7.95 -2.28 -7.74
N MET A 224 7.20 -1.22 -7.43
CA MET A 224 6.32 -0.58 -8.40
C MET A 224 7.07 0.42 -9.29
N LEU A 225 8.06 1.11 -8.73
CA LEU A 225 8.94 2.00 -9.50
C LEU A 225 9.76 1.21 -10.53
N GLU A 226 10.35 0.08 -10.15
CA GLU A 226 11.07 -0.83 -11.04
C GLU A 226 10.18 -1.43 -12.15
N TYR A 227 8.90 -1.67 -11.86
CA TYR A 227 7.97 -2.17 -12.86
C TYR A 227 7.54 -1.08 -13.85
N ALA A 228 7.40 0.15 -13.43
CA ALA A 228 6.98 1.27 -14.27
C ALA A 228 7.92 1.51 -15.47
N ALA A 229 7.46 2.24 -16.47
CA ALA A 229 8.29 2.75 -17.55
C ALA A 229 9.19 3.89 -17.05
N VAL A 230 8.67 4.70 -16.12
CA VAL A 230 9.40 5.73 -15.38
C VAL A 230 8.92 5.71 -13.94
N GLY A 231 9.85 5.55 -13.02
CA GLY A 231 9.66 5.65 -11.58
C GLY A 231 10.07 7.02 -11.06
N PHE A 232 9.16 7.71 -10.38
CA PHE A 232 9.39 9.03 -9.77
C PHE A 232 9.57 8.90 -8.28
N MET A 233 10.50 9.67 -7.71
CA MET A 233 10.61 9.82 -6.27
C MET A 233 10.56 11.30 -5.86
N PRO A 234 9.78 11.65 -4.83
CA PRO A 234 9.81 13.00 -4.27
C PRO A 234 11.11 13.26 -3.50
N ALA A 235 11.52 14.53 -3.44
CA ALA A 235 12.81 14.92 -2.87
C ALA A 235 12.95 14.70 -1.34
N ASN A 236 11.84 14.42 -0.63
CA ASN A 236 11.86 14.00 0.77
C ASN A 236 12.25 12.54 0.97
N THR A 237 12.34 11.73 -0.10
CA THR A 237 12.82 10.35 -0.06
C THR A 237 14.23 10.28 0.53
N SER A 238 14.53 9.23 1.30
CA SER A 238 15.86 9.06 1.87
C SER A 238 16.95 8.98 0.78
N PRO A 239 18.15 9.51 1.03
CA PRO A 239 19.21 9.53 0.02
C PRO A 239 19.56 8.13 -0.52
N GLU A 240 19.43 7.09 0.30
CA GLU A 240 19.72 5.70 -0.08
C GLU A 240 18.73 5.17 -1.10
N LEU A 241 17.47 5.64 -1.07
CA LEU A 241 16.42 5.21 -1.99
C LEU A 241 16.39 6.05 -3.28
N LEU A 242 16.80 7.32 -3.23
CA LEU A 242 16.79 8.21 -4.41
C LEU A 242 17.58 7.68 -5.60
N TYR A 243 18.56 6.78 -5.39
CA TYR A 243 19.29 6.12 -6.48
C TYR A 243 18.41 5.20 -7.34
N HIS A 244 17.23 4.83 -6.88
CA HIS A 244 16.27 4.00 -7.61
C HIS A 244 15.29 4.82 -8.45
N ALA A 245 15.30 6.15 -8.34
CA ALA A 245 14.44 7.02 -9.13
C ALA A 245 14.97 7.19 -10.55
N ASP A 246 14.10 7.06 -11.55
CA ASP A 246 14.42 7.54 -12.90
C ASP A 246 14.35 9.09 -12.95
N VAL A 247 13.39 9.65 -12.19
CA VAL A 247 13.19 11.10 -12.08
C VAL A 247 12.91 11.49 -10.64
N CYS A 248 13.65 12.43 -10.12
CA CYS A 248 13.36 13.09 -8.84
C CYS A 248 12.47 14.32 -9.09
N VAL A 249 11.37 14.44 -8.33
CA VAL A 249 10.46 15.60 -8.36
C VAL A 249 10.58 16.40 -7.06
N GLY A 250 9.85 17.51 -6.93
CA GLY A 250 9.74 18.25 -5.66
C GLY A 250 9.28 17.34 -4.52
N ASP A 251 9.50 17.77 -3.28
CA ASP A 251 9.04 17.01 -2.13
C ASP A 251 7.50 17.03 -2.00
N HIS A 252 6.96 16.22 -1.09
CA HIS A 252 5.52 16.06 -0.91
C HIS A 252 4.82 17.36 -0.44
N ASP A 253 5.55 18.31 0.16
CA ASP A 253 5.01 19.62 0.57
C ASP A 253 5.02 20.64 -0.58
N HIS A 254 5.64 20.31 -1.72
CA HIS A 254 5.82 21.20 -2.88
C HIS A 254 5.21 20.62 -4.17
N ASP A 255 4.00 20.05 -4.05
CA ASP A 255 3.18 19.63 -5.17
C ASP A 255 3.85 18.61 -6.11
N ALA A 256 4.48 17.58 -5.53
CA ALA A 256 5.22 16.56 -6.27
C ALA A 256 4.41 15.92 -7.41
N ILE A 257 3.12 15.62 -7.17
CA ILE A 257 2.27 14.94 -8.16
C ILE A 257 1.92 15.86 -9.33
N ALA A 258 1.73 17.15 -9.09
CA ALA A 258 1.55 18.12 -10.18
C ALA A 258 2.77 18.17 -11.08
N GLN A 259 3.98 18.06 -10.52
CA GLN A 259 5.23 18.01 -11.28
C GLN A 259 5.36 16.70 -12.08
N VAL A 260 4.91 15.56 -11.53
CA VAL A 260 4.84 14.28 -12.29
C VAL A 260 3.95 14.45 -13.52
N ILE A 261 2.76 15.00 -13.36
CA ILE A 261 1.81 15.18 -14.47
C ILE A 261 2.36 16.17 -15.53
N ASP A 262 3.01 17.22 -15.09
CA ASP A 262 3.70 18.18 -15.96
C ASP A 262 4.83 17.52 -16.78
N TYR A 263 5.58 16.62 -16.15
CA TYR A 263 6.59 15.81 -16.84
C TYR A 263 5.96 14.89 -17.89
N LEU A 264 4.88 14.19 -17.54
CA LEU A 264 4.17 13.31 -18.46
C LEU A 264 3.64 14.09 -19.67
N GLU A 265 3.04 15.27 -19.46
CA GLU A 265 2.53 16.11 -20.56
C GLU A 265 3.63 16.50 -21.55
N LYS A 266 4.81 16.88 -21.04
CA LYS A 266 5.96 17.28 -21.87
C LYS A 266 6.58 16.11 -22.64
N THR A 267 6.59 14.92 -22.03
CA THR A 267 7.31 13.76 -22.59
C THR A 267 6.46 12.97 -23.58
N ILE A 268 5.14 12.90 -23.36
CA ILE A 268 4.22 12.10 -24.17
C ILE A 268 3.77 12.88 -25.42
N SER A 269 3.81 14.22 -25.37
CA SER A 269 3.49 15.09 -26.50
C SER A 269 4.61 15.28 -27.50
N ALA A 270 5.79 14.74 -27.21
CA ALA A 270 6.98 14.79 -28.07
C ALA A 270 7.13 13.50 -28.89
#